data_1ddd4caf17063fa36a9b363bf066e723
#
_entry.id   1ddd4caf17063fa36a9b363bf066e723
#
_cell.length_a   1.000
_cell.length_b   1.000
_cell.length_c   1.000
_cell.angle_alpha   90.00
_cell.angle_beta   90.00
_cell.angle_gamma   90.00
#
_symmetry.space_group_name_H-M   'P 1'
#
loop_
_entity.id
_entity.type
_entity.pdbx_description
1 polymer ?
#
loop_
_entity_poly.entity_id
_entity_poly.type
_entity_poly.pdbx_seq_one_letter_code
_entity_poly.pdbx_strand_id
1 'polypeptide(L)'
;MSNRVTLANGKSFNVEASQTILAAASLNGLALEHSCRTGRCGVCKTLVINGETEVTKPEESLSEREATDGFILTCCRTALTDLQLDTADLGELGNIQVKTLPCRIDSLQHRSADVVEVTLRLPPNSSLEYLPGQYVDMIGKDGLRRSYSVANAPREDGKISLQIRKVENGQMSRYWFNEAKVNDLLRMEGPLGTFCLRENPASNLILLATGTGIAPIKAILEQLSESPDHNTYHQIHLYWGGRTAQDLYWQPDFPDLPLSFTPVLSRVAGGKTSTGYVQHAVIDGGPNLKDAVVYACGSETMIHSAHEQLVAAGLNAKHFYSDAFVSSN
;
A
#
# COMPACT_ATOMS: atom_id res chain seq x y z
N MET A 1 -24.57 -22.62 4.29
CA MET A 1 -23.54 -23.69 4.09
C MET A 1 -22.21 -22.94 4.00
N SER A 2 -21.19 -23.45 4.65
CA SER A 2 -19.84 -22.88 4.55
C SER A 2 -18.95 -23.82 3.75
N ASN A 3 -18.06 -23.27 2.94
CA ASN A 3 -17.07 -24.01 2.17
C ASN A 3 -15.69 -23.80 2.74
N ARG A 4 -14.83 -24.80 2.68
CA ARG A 4 -13.47 -24.74 3.20
C ARG A 4 -12.49 -24.22 2.15
N VAL A 5 -11.69 -23.23 2.52
CA VAL A 5 -10.60 -22.73 1.69
C VAL A 5 -9.27 -23.15 2.29
N THR A 6 -8.43 -23.80 1.47
CA THR A 6 -7.08 -24.25 1.85
C THR A 6 -6.05 -23.42 1.07
N LEU A 7 -5.08 -22.87 1.80
CA LEU A 7 -3.99 -22.05 1.28
C LEU A 7 -2.75 -22.89 0.94
N ALA A 8 -1.86 -22.33 0.13
CA ALA A 8 -0.62 -23.00 -0.29
C ALA A 8 0.29 -23.44 0.88
N ASN A 9 0.24 -22.73 2.02
CA ASN A 9 0.98 -23.09 3.24
C ASN A 9 0.24 -24.10 4.16
N GLY A 10 -0.86 -24.69 3.68
CA GLY A 10 -1.63 -25.71 4.38
C GLY A 10 -2.63 -25.17 5.42
N LYS A 11 -2.62 -23.86 5.72
CA LYS A 11 -3.65 -23.24 6.55
C LYS A 11 -5.00 -23.27 5.86
N SER A 12 -6.10 -23.31 6.64
CA SER A 12 -7.45 -23.33 6.08
C SER A 12 -8.43 -22.55 6.95
N PHE A 13 -9.51 -22.08 6.33
CA PHE A 13 -10.61 -21.35 6.95
C PHE A 13 -11.93 -21.65 6.24
N ASN A 14 -13.05 -21.27 6.85
CA ASN A 14 -14.37 -21.44 6.28
C ASN A 14 -14.89 -20.11 5.72
N VAL A 15 -15.57 -20.18 4.57
CA VAL A 15 -16.21 -19.03 3.88
C VAL A 15 -17.71 -19.25 3.85
N GLU A 16 -18.49 -18.36 4.45
CA GLU A 16 -19.94 -18.36 4.36
C GLU A 16 -20.39 -17.75 3.02
N ALA A 17 -21.54 -18.19 2.51
CA ALA A 17 -22.03 -17.79 1.17
C ALA A 17 -22.17 -16.26 0.95
N SER A 18 -22.32 -15.48 2.03
CA SER A 18 -22.43 -14.01 1.97
C SER A 18 -21.10 -13.28 2.12
N GLN A 19 -19.99 -14.01 2.30
CA GLN A 19 -18.66 -13.44 2.56
C GLN A 19 -17.76 -13.57 1.35
N THR A 20 -16.92 -12.56 1.13
CA THR A 20 -15.79 -12.73 0.22
C THR A 20 -14.69 -13.58 0.87
N ILE A 21 -13.91 -14.28 0.06
CA ILE A 21 -12.78 -15.11 0.51
C ILE A 21 -11.84 -14.28 1.40
N LEU A 22 -11.51 -13.05 0.99
CA LEU A 22 -10.66 -12.14 1.78
C LEU A 22 -11.28 -11.79 3.14
N ALA A 23 -12.57 -11.47 3.18
CA ALA A 23 -13.25 -11.12 4.43
C ALA A 23 -13.32 -12.31 5.40
N ALA A 24 -13.60 -13.50 4.87
CA ALA A 24 -13.63 -14.73 5.66
C ALA A 24 -12.24 -15.07 6.23
N ALA A 25 -11.16 -14.94 5.45
CA ALA A 25 -9.80 -15.12 5.93
C ALA A 25 -9.50 -14.20 7.11
N SER A 26 -9.80 -12.90 6.97
CA SER A 26 -9.59 -11.90 8.03
C SER A 26 -10.36 -12.22 9.31
N LEU A 27 -11.63 -12.65 9.21
CA LEU A 27 -12.44 -13.06 10.37
C LEU A 27 -11.90 -14.31 11.08
N ASN A 28 -11.13 -15.14 10.38
CA ASN A 28 -10.45 -16.31 10.93
C ASN A 28 -9.01 -16.02 11.38
N GLY A 29 -8.60 -14.73 11.47
CA GLY A 29 -7.26 -14.33 11.91
C GLY A 29 -6.16 -14.62 10.89
N LEU A 30 -6.51 -14.80 9.61
CA LEU A 30 -5.57 -15.00 8.52
C LEU A 30 -5.48 -13.75 7.66
N ALA A 31 -4.27 -13.39 7.27
CA ALA A 31 -4.00 -12.25 6.40
C ALA A 31 -3.67 -12.73 5.00
N LEU A 32 -4.53 -12.48 4.03
CA LEU A 32 -4.23 -12.63 2.60
C LEU A 32 -3.80 -11.29 2.02
N GLU A 33 -3.01 -11.33 0.95
CA GLU A 33 -2.59 -10.10 0.25
C GLU A 33 -3.79 -9.26 -0.18
N HIS A 34 -3.78 -7.97 0.18
CA HIS A 34 -4.80 -7.03 -0.25
C HIS A 34 -4.36 -5.57 -0.07
N SER A 35 -5.02 -4.66 -0.82
CA SER A 35 -4.96 -3.23 -0.63
C SER A 35 -6.39 -2.65 -0.71
N CYS A 36 -6.92 -2.30 -1.88
CA CYS A 36 -8.16 -1.53 -2.06
C CYS A 36 -9.46 -2.23 -1.60
N ARG A 37 -9.53 -3.54 -1.59
CA ARG A 37 -10.71 -4.38 -1.29
C ARG A 37 -11.95 -4.12 -2.17
N THR A 38 -11.74 -3.49 -3.33
CA THR A 38 -12.80 -3.06 -4.26
C THR A 38 -12.68 -3.65 -5.67
N GLY A 39 -11.74 -4.58 -5.90
CA GLY A 39 -11.53 -5.23 -7.21
C GLY A 39 -10.69 -4.43 -8.21
N ARG A 40 -10.12 -3.29 -7.81
CA ARG A 40 -9.48 -2.34 -8.73
C ARG A 40 -7.95 -2.37 -8.75
N CYS A 41 -7.29 -2.74 -7.65
CA CYS A 41 -5.83 -2.68 -7.55
C CYS A 41 -5.10 -3.97 -7.95
N GLY A 42 -5.78 -5.12 -7.97
CA GLY A 42 -5.18 -6.42 -8.34
C GLY A 42 -4.30 -7.08 -7.27
N VAL A 43 -4.02 -6.43 -6.13
CA VAL A 43 -3.11 -6.97 -5.10
C VAL A 43 -3.60 -8.31 -4.53
N CYS A 44 -4.90 -8.51 -4.41
CA CYS A 44 -5.51 -9.73 -3.90
C CYS A 44 -5.70 -10.83 -4.96
N LYS A 45 -5.02 -10.74 -6.11
CA LYS A 45 -5.11 -11.72 -7.20
C LYS A 45 -4.42 -13.03 -6.80
N THR A 46 -5.10 -14.14 -7.01
CA THR A 46 -4.59 -15.49 -6.77
C THR A 46 -5.14 -16.49 -7.77
N LEU A 47 -4.42 -17.60 -7.97
CA LEU A 47 -4.85 -18.71 -8.81
C LEU A 47 -5.71 -19.68 -7.99
N VAL A 48 -6.82 -20.11 -8.55
CA VAL A 48 -7.62 -21.24 -8.04
C VAL A 48 -7.00 -22.54 -8.55
N ILE A 49 -6.45 -23.33 -7.63
CA ILE A 49 -5.88 -24.65 -7.94
C ILE A 49 -6.99 -25.69 -8.08
N ASN A 50 -8.02 -25.61 -7.22
CA ASN A 50 -9.15 -26.50 -7.22
C ASN A 50 -10.39 -25.83 -6.65
N GLY A 51 -11.58 -26.20 -7.15
CA GLY A 51 -12.90 -25.75 -6.68
C GLY A 51 -13.49 -24.64 -7.54
N GLU A 52 -14.66 -24.14 -7.14
CA GLU A 52 -15.46 -23.16 -7.87
C GLU A 52 -15.75 -21.94 -7.02
N THR A 53 -15.79 -20.77 -7.65
CA THR A 53 -16.04 -19.48 -7.01
C THR A 53 -17.12 -18.70 -7.75
N GLU A 54 -17.79 -17.78 -7.05
CA GLU A 54 -18.77 -16.85 -7.60
C GLU A 54 -18.32 -15.40 -7.42
N VAL A 55 -18.53 -14.58 -8.45
CA VAL A 55 -18.25 -13.15 -8.43
C VAL A 55 -19.32 -12.42 -7.61
N THR A 56 -18.92 -11.71 -6.57
CA THR A 56 -19.81 -10.90 -5.71
C THR A 56 -19.66 -9.40 -5.97
N LYS A 57 -18.54 -8.99 -6.58
CA LYS A 57 -18.20 -7.59 -6.94
C LYS A 57 -17.44 -7.58 -8.27
N PRO A 58 -17.47 -6.46 -9.03
CA PRO A 58 -16.67 -6.33 -10.24
C PRO A 58 -15.17 -6.53 -9.99
N GLU A 59 -14.51 -7.28 -10.89
CA GLU A 59 -13.06 -7.55 -10.86
C GLU A 59 -12.35 -6.70 -11.93
N GLU A 60 -12.35 -5.36 -11.75
CA GLU A 60 -11.88 -4.40 -12.76
C GLU A 60 -10.39 -4.57 -13.15
N SER A 61 -9.56 -5.05 -12.22
CA SER A 61 -8.12 -5.28 -12.44
C SER A 61 -7.77 -6.68 -12.93
N LEU A 62 -8.76 -7.51 -13.24
CA LEU A 62 -8.54 -8.86 -13.75
C LEU A 62 -8.84 -8.88 -15.26
N SER A 63 -7.86 -9.21 -16.08
CA SER A 63 -8.04 -9.36 -17.53
C SER A 63 -8.82 -10.64 -17.87
N GLU A 64 -9.48 -10.67 -19.04
CA GLU A 64 -10.19 -11.85 -19.52
C GLU A 64 -9.28 -13.08 -19.63
N ARG A 65 -8.02 -12.88 -20.03
CA ARG A 65 -7.03 -13.94 -20.08
C ARG A 65 -6.73 -14.52 -18.71
N GLU A 66 -6.46 -13.68 -17.72
CA GLU A 66 -6.19 -14.11 -16.34
C GLU A 66 -7.40 -14.84 -15.73
N ALA A 67 -8.63 -14.34 -15.98
CA ALA A 67 -9.85 -15.03 -15.56
C ALA A 67 -9.97 -16.42 -16.20
N THR A 68 -9.62 -16.54 -17.50
CA THR A 68 -9.61 -17.83 -18.21
C THR A 68 -8.53 -18.77 -17.69
N ASP A 69 -7.38 -18.23 -17.31
CA ASP A 69 -6.25 -18.97 -16.71
C ASP A 69 -6.52 -19.37 -15.24
N GLY A 70 -7.69 -19.04 -14.67
CA GLY A 70 -8.14 -19.44 -13.34
C GLY A 70 -7.76 -18.47 -12.22
N PHE A 71 -7.27 -17.25 -12.55
CA PHE A 71 -7.04 -16.22 -11.53
C PHE A 71 -8.35 -15.60 -11.06
N ILE A 72 -8.37 -15.19 -9.79
CA ILE A 72 -9.49 -14.50 -9.14
C ILE A 72 -8.97 -13.34 -8.29
N LEU A 73 -9.88 -12.43 -7.90
CA LEU A 73 -9.62 -11.46 -6.83
C LEU A 73 -10.35 -11.90 -5.55
N THR A 74 -9.59 -12.26 -4.51
CA THR A 74 -10.17 -12.78 -3.25
C THR A 74 -11.12 -11.79 -2.56
N CYS A 75 -10.97 -10.48 -2.81
CA CYS A 75 -11.87 -9.45 -2.29
C CYS A 75 -13.19 -9.35 -3.06
N CYS A 76 -13.33 -10.02 -4.21
CA CYS A 76 -14.47 -9.93 -5.11
C CYS A 76 -15.24 -11.24 -5.25
N ARG A 77 -14.74 -12.36 -4.73
CA ARG A 77 -15.36 -13.67 -4.90
C ARG A 77 -15.69 -14.36 -3.59
N THR A 78 -16.72 -15.19 -3.63
CA THR A 78 -17.06 -16.17 -2.59
C THR A 78 -16.77 -17.59 -3.07
N ALA A 79 -16.70 -18.55 -2.15
CA ALA A 79 -16.51 -19.97 -2.46
C ALA A 79 -17.87 -20.66 -2.69
N LEU A 80 -18.01 -21.35 -3.83
CA LEU A 80 -19.18 -22.21 -4.13
C LEU A 80 -18.95 -23.66 -3.69
N THR A 81 -17.70 -24.11 -3.71
CA THR A 81 -17.27 -25.44 -3.24
C THR A 81 -16.06 -25.28 -2.34
N ASP A 82 -15.55 -26.37 -1.78
CA ASP A 82 -14.24 -26.34 -1.15
C ASP A 82 -13.17 -25.90 -2.17
N LEU A 83 -12.26 -25.00 -1.73
CA LEU A 83 -11.25 -24.37 -2.58
C LEU A 83 -9.83 -24.71 -2.15
N GLN A 84 -8.94 -24.73 -3.15
CA GLN A 84 -7.49 -24.64 -2.94
C GLN A 84 -6.95 -23.45 -3.73
N LEU A 85 -6.22 -22.54 -3.04
CA LEU A 85 -5.68 -21.30 -3.62
C LEU A 85 -4.15 -21.29 -3.58
N ASP A 86 -3.52 -20.76 -4.64
CA ASP A 86 -2.06 -20.50 -4.70
C ASP A 86 -1.71 -19.17 -4.02
N THR A 87 -2.08 -19.06 -2.76
CA THR A 87 -1.70 -17.94 -1.90
C THR A 87 -1.42 -18.45 -0.49
N ALA A 88 -0.61 -17.74 0.24
CA ALA A 88 -0.26 -18.10 1.62
C ALA A 88 -0.81 -17.05 2.59
N ASP A 89 -1.03 -17.47 3.84
CA ASP A 89 -1.26 -16.55 4.93
C ASP A 89 0.03 -15.80 5.27
N LEU A 90 -0.08 -14.50 5.46
CA LEU A 90 1.01 -13.59 5.76
C LEU A 90 1.41 -13.56 7.25
N GLY A 91 0.99 -14.56 8.02
CA GLY A 91 1.46 -14.80 9.39
C GLY A 91 1.15 -13.66 10.35
N GLU A 92 2.18 -12.93 10.79
CA GLU A 92 2.07 -11.90 11.83
C GLU A 92 1.07 -10.79 11.52
N LEU A 93 0.83 -10.47 10.24
CA LEU A 93 -0.20 -9.50 9.84
C LEU A 93 -1.60 -9.91 10.27
N GLY A 94 -1.89 -11.22 10.37
CA GLY A 94 -3.16 -11.74 10.85
C GLY A 94 -3.42 -11.46 12.35
N ASN A 95 -2.37 -11.20 13.12
CA ASN A 95 -2.47 -10.91 14.55
C ASN A 95 -2.81 -9.43 14.84
N ILE A 96 -2.61 -8.55 13.87
CA ILE A 96 -2.87 -7.12 14.04
C ILE A 96 -4.37 -6.84 13.87
N GLN A 97 -4.99 -6.40 14.96
CA GLN A 97 -6.44 -6.17 14.97
C GLN A 97 -6.82 -4.84 14.32
N VAL A 98 -7.74 -4.90 13.36
CA VAL A 98 -8.40 -3.71 12.81
C VAL A 98 -9.31 -3.10 13.87
N LYS A 99 -9.13 -1.83 14.20
CA LYS A 99 -9.91 -1.09 15.21
C LYS A 99 -10.51 0.17 14.61
N THR A 100 -11.72 0.52 15.02
CA THR A 100 -12.28 1.86 14.78
C THR A 100 -12.03 2.70 16.02
N LEU A 101 -11.21 3.75 15.87
CA LEU A 101 -10.77 4.60 16.97
C LEU A 101 -11.17 6.06 16.72
N PRO A 102 -11.56 6.82 17.76
CA PRO A 102 -11.64 8.25 17.68
C PRO A 102 -10.23 8.83 17.60
N CYS A 103 -10.06 9.91 16.86
CA CYS A 103 -8.81 10.65 16.77
C CYS A 103 -9.05 12.15 16.68
N ARG A 104 -8.06 12.96 17.01
CA ARG A 104 -8.10 14.41 16.83
C ARG A 104 -6.95 14.85 15.95
N ILE A 105 -7.20 15.91 15.17
CA ILE A 105 -6.14 16.58 14.43
C ILE A 105 -5.23 17.26 15.44
N ASP A 106 -3.95 16.88 15.43
CA ASP A 106 -2.90 17.49 16.25
C ASP A 106 -2.22 18.64 15.50
N SER A 107 -1.95 18.45 14.20
CA SER A 107 -1.41 19.50 13.34
C SER A 107 -1.83 19.32 11.89
N LEU A 108 -1.79 20.42 11.13
CA LEU A 108 -2.05 20.51 9.69
C LEU A 108 -0.94 21.35 9.06
N GLN A 109 -0.22 20.82 8.09
CA GLN A 109 0.86 21.52 7.39
C GLN A 109 0.72 21.34 5.89
N HIS A 110 0.54 22.42 5.13
CA HIS A 110 0.62 22.36 3.67
C HIS A 110 2.06 22.11 3.24
N ARG A 111 2.29 20.99 2.55
CA ARG A 111 3.58 20.59 2.00
C ARG A 111 3.76 21.10 0.57
N SER A 112 2.65 21.22 -0.17
CA SER A 112 2.57 21.85 -1.49
C SER A 112 1.18 22.47 -1.69
N ALA A 113 0.91 23.03 -2.86
CA ALA A 113 -0.40 23.61 -3.17
C ALA A 113 -1.54 22.57 -3.15
N ASP A 114 -1.22 21.28 -3.38
CA ASP A 114 -2.17 20.17 -3.48
C ASP A 114 -1.90 19.03 -2.48
N VAL A 115 -0.99 19.22 -1.52
CA VAL A 115 -0.71 18.22 -0.47
C VAL A 115 -0.71 18.86 0.91
N VAL A 116 -1.49 18.28 1.82
CA VAL A 116 -1.49 18.60 3.25
C VAL A 116 -1.01 17.38 4.04
N GLU A 117 -0.10 17.61 4.98
CA GLU A 117 0.27 16.62 6.00
C GLU A 117 -0.56 16.86 7.25
N VAL A 118 -1.22 15.82 7.71
CA VAL A 118 -2.09 15.82 8.88
C VAL A 118 -1.49 14.91 9.92
N THR A 119 -1.22 15.43 11.11
CA THR A 119 -0.86 14.59 12.27
C THR A 119 -2.11 14.38 13.11
N LEU A 120 -2.38 13.14 13.45
CA LEU A 120 -3.48 12.71 14.30
C LEU A 120 -2.96 12.23 15.63
N ARG A 121 -3.69 12.55 16.72
CA ARG A 121 -3.47 11.96 18.04
C ARG A 121 -4.66 11.12 18.46
N LEU A 122 -4.38 10.02 19.13
CA LEU A 122 -5.36 9.13 19.73
C LEU A 122 -5.69 9.55 21.18
N PRO A 123 -6.79 9.08 21.77
CA PRO A 123 -7.03 9.20 23.20
C PRO A 123 -5.88 8.56 24.02
N PRO A 124 -5.58 9.07 25.24
CA PRO A 124 -4.42 8.65 26.03
C PRO A 124 -4.30 7.14 26.31
N ASN A 125 -5.43 6.42 26.33
CA ASN A 125 -5.46 4.97 26.63
C ASN A 125 -5.75 4.14 25.37
N SER A 126 -5.49 4.70 24.18
CA SER A 126 -5.74 4.03 22.91
C SER A 126 -4.45 4.00 22.10
N SER A 127 -4.18 2.88 21.46
CA SER A 127 -3.08 2.71 20.53
C SER A 127 -3.56 2.03 19.25
N LEU A 128 -2.97 2.43 18.14
CA LEU A 128 -3.04 1.72 16.88
C LEU A 128 -1.71 1.00 16.67
N GLU A 129 -1.75 -0.31 16.72
CA GLU A 129 -0.64 -1.15 16.33
C GLU A 129 -0.68 -1.33 14.80
N TYR A 130 0.40 -1.01 14.10
CA TYR A 130 0.47 -1.11 12.64
C TYR A 130 1.90 -1.34 12.18
N LEU A 131 2.05 -1.86 10.97
CA LEU A 131 3.33 -1.95 10.28
C LEU A 131 3.48 -0.78 9.29
N PRO A 132 4.67 -0.17 9.18
CA PRO A 132 4.96 0.84 8.16
C PRO A 132 4.62 0.37 6.76
N GLY A 133 3.88 1.19 6.03
CA GLY A 133 3.31 0.85 4.73
C GLY A 133 1.81 0.59 4.73
N GLN A 134 1.21 0.25 5.87
CA GLN A 134 -0.24 0.10 6.01
C GLN A 134 -0.98 1.45 5.93
N TYR A 135 -2.28 1.41 5.73
CA TYR A 135 -3.15 2.57 5.62
C TYR A 135 -4.29 2.54 6.65
N VAL A 136 -4.96 3.67 6.80
CA VAL A 136 -6.18 3.80 7.60
C VAL A 136 -7.31 4.39 6.76
N ASP A 137 -8.54 3.98 7.03
CA ASP A 137 -9.73 4.64 6.50
C ASP A 137 -10.14 5.77 7.45
N MET A 138 -10.05 7.01 6.99
CA MET A 138 -10.64 8.15 7.70
C MET A 138 -12.13 8.20 7.45
N ILE A 139 -12.91 8.28 8.53
CA ILE A 139 -14.36 8.30 8.52
C ILE A 139 -14.82 9.74 8.75
N GLY A 140 -15.27 10.40 7.70
CA GLY A 140 -15.80 11.74 7.70
C GLY A 140 -17.26 11.81 8.14
N LYS A 141 -17.85 12.98 7.98
CA LYS A 141 -19.29 13.21 8.17
C LYS A 141 -20.08 12.26 7.25
N ASP A 142 -21.24 11.87 7.67
CA ASP A 142 -22.15 10.99 6.91
C ASP A 142 -21.58 9.59 6.60
N GLY A 143 -20.52 9.17 7.31
CA GLY A 143 -19.91 7.86 7.15
C GLY A 143 -19.04 7.74 5.90
N LEU A 144 -18.74 8.83 5.21
CA LEU A 144 -17.84 8.83 4.06
C LEU A 144 -16.44 8.34 4.46
N ARG A 145 -15.94 7.31 3.79
CA ARG A 145 -14.63 6.71 4.06
C ARG A 145 -13.65 7.03 2.96
N ARG A 146 -12.41 7.33 3.34
CA ARG A 146 -11.27 7.47 2.41
C ARG A 146 -10.01 6.93 3.03
N SER A 147 -9.30 6.13 2.26
CA SER A 147 -8.06 5.48 2.66
C SER A 147 -6.88 6.42 2.51
N TYR A 148 -6.01 6.45 3.52
CA TYR A 148 -4.75 7.20 3.52
C TYR A 148 -3.65 6.35 4.13
N SER A 149 -2.55 6.20 3.40
CA SER A 149 -1.39 5.48 3.91
C SER A 149 -0.77 6.23 5.09
N VAL A 150 -0.35 5.49 6.12
CA VAL A 150 0.36 6.06 7.26
C VAL A 150 1.76 6.49 6.81
N ALA A 151 2.12 7.72 7.10
CA ALA A 151 3.35 8.37 6.61
C ALA A 151 4.49 8.38 7.63
N ASN A 152 4.39 7.64 8.72
CA ASN A 152 5.44 7.50 9.72
C ASN A 152 5.51 6.06 10.26
N ALA A 153 6.67 5.67 10.77
CA ALA A 153 6.79 4.47 11.59
C ALA A 153 6.06 4.66 12.95
N PRO A 154 5.73 3.58 13.68
CA PRO A 154 5.18 3.69 15.03
C PRO A 154 6.07 4.54 15.95
N ARG A 155 5.49 5.49 16.66
CA ARG A 155 6.18 6.43 17.53
C ARG A 155 5.78 6.25 19.00
N GLU A 156 6.65 6.60 19.92
CA GLU A 156 6.37 6.58 21.37
C GLU A 156 5.19 7.49 21.74
N ASP A 157 5.01 8.62 21.04
CA ASP A 157 3.89 9.55 21.28
C ASP A 157 2.56 9.05 20.68
N GLY A 158 2.56 7.91 19.98
CA GLY A 158 1.39 7.26 19.36
C GLY A 158 0.74 8.09 18.25
N LYS A 159 1.37 9.16 17.77
CA LYS A 159 0.82 10.00 16.71
C LYS A 159 0.97 9.35 15.35
N ILE A 160 -0.01 9.60 14.48
CA ILE A 160 -0.11 9.08 13.13
C ILE A 160 -0.11 10.24 12.17
N SER A 161 0.80 10.22 11.19
CA SER A 161 0.86 11.23 10.14
C SER A 161 0.29 10.67 8.83
N LEU A 162 -0.48 11.50 8.12
CA LEU A 162 -1.05 11.20 6.82
C LEU A 162 -0.62 12.29 5.84
N GLN A 163 -0.31 11.92 4.60
CA GLN A 163 -0.06 12.87 3.52
C GLN A 163 -1.22 12.79 2.51
N ILE A 164 -2.02 13.83 2.47
CA ILE A 164 -3.29 13.86 1.77
C ILE A 164 -3.19 14.75 0.55
N ARG A 165 -3.43 14.17 -0.64
CA ARG A 165 -3.48 14.92 -1.89
C ARG A 165 -4.89 15.43 -2.16
N LYS A 166 -4.97 16.66 -2.66
CA LYS A 166 -6.21 17.28 -3.10
C LYS A 166 -6.75 16.56 -4.34
N VAL A 167 -7.99 16.09 -4.24
CA VAL A 167 -8.78 15.57 -5.37
C VAL A 167 -9.81 16.61 -5.73
N GLU A 168 -9.85 17.00 -7.00
CA GLU A 168 -10.82 17.97 -7.49
C GLU A 168 -12.25 17.47 -7.25
N ASN A 169 -13.11 18.34 -6.74
CA ASN A 169 -14.49 18.03 -6.34
C ASN A 169 -14.64 16.93 -5.27
N GLY A 170 -13.55 16.43 -4.69
CA GLY A 170 -13.58 15.43 -3.63
C GLY A 170 -14.14 16.00 -2.31
N GLN A 171 -15.14 15.35 -1.73
CA GLN A 171 -15.78 15.80 -0.48
C GLN A 171 -14.79 15.81 0.70
N MET A 172 -13.99 14.72 0.88
CA MET A 172 -12.95 14.71 1.90
C MET A 172 -11.82 15.69 1.61
N SER A 173 -11.47 15.93 0.33
CA SER A 173 -10.50 16.96 -0.03
C SER A 173 -10.97 18.37 0.36
N ARG A 174 -12.26 18.67 0.16
CA ARG A 174 -12.85 19.94 0.61
C ARG A 174 -12.69 20.10 2.12
N TYR A 175 -12.99 19.06 2.89
CA TYR A 175 -12.80 19.09 4.33
C TYR A 175 -11.33 19.36 4.69
N TRP A 176 -10.37 18.56 4.19
CA TRP A 176 -8.96 18.68 4.56
C TRP A 176 -8.33 20.03 4.18
N PHE A 177 -8.70 20.61 3.04
CA PHE A 177 -8.07 21.83 2.51
C PHE A 177 -8.77 23.13 2.91
N ASN A 178 -10.06 23.09 3.29
CA ASN A 178 -10.83 24.30 3.53
C ASN A 178 -11.48 24.36 4.92
N GLU A 179 -11.76 23.24 5.56
CA GLU A 179 -12.59 23.19 6.77
C GLU A 179 -11.83 22.65 7.99
N ALA A 180 -10.91 21.71 7.81
CA ALA A 180 -10.23 21.00 8.89
C ALA A 180 -9.44 21.94 9.79
N LYS A 181 -9.54 21.72 11.10
CA LYS A 181 -8.85 22.52 12.13
C LYS A 181 -8.21 21.63 13.18
N VAL A 182 -7.16 22.14 13.80
CA VAL A 182 -6.56 21.51 14.97
C VAL A 182 -7.63 21.27 16.03
N ASN A 183 -7.60 20.10 16.66
CA ASN A 183 -8.57 19.57 17.61
C ASN A 183 -9.90 19.06 17.02
N ASP A 184 -10.14 19.13 15.72
CA ASP A 184 -11.29 18.46 15.11
C ASP A 184 -11.31 16.99 15.48
N LEU A 185 -12.50 16.50 15.85
CA LEU A 185 -12.73 15.10 16.22
C LEU A 185 -13.16 14.32 14.98
N LEU A 186 -12.45 13.26 14.70
CA LEU A 186 -12.68 12.34 13.60
C LEU A 186 -12.69 10.89 14.12
N ARG A 187 -13.01 9.96 13.24
CA ARG A 187 -12.80 8.53 13.47
C ARG A 187 -11.92 7.97 12.36
N MET A 188 -11.12 6.98 12.70
CA MET A 188 -10.37 6.19 11.73
C MET A 188 -10.56 4.71 12.00
N GLU A 189 -10.45 3.91 10.95
CA GLU A 189 -10.43 2.45 11.02
C GLU A 189 -9.14 1.93 10.43
N GLY A 190 -8.46 1.06 11.14
CA GLY A 190 -7.18 0.50 10.71
C GLY A 190 -6.53 -0.36 11.80
N PRO A 191 -5.31 -0.86 11.50
CA PRO A 191 -4.61 -0.71 10.23
C PRO A 191 -5.21 -1.59 9.14
N LEU A 192 -5.02 -1.20 7.89
CA LEU A 192 -5.53 -1.90 6.72
C LEU A 192 -4.40 -2.08 5.69
N GLY A 193 -4.56 -3.08 4.81
CA GLY A 193 -3.59 -3.37 3.75
C GLY A 193 -2.43 -4.24 4.21
N THR A 194 -1.73 -4.79 3.24
CA THR A 194 -0.61 -5.73 3.44
C THR A 194 0.69 -5.23 2.82
N PHE A 195 0.75 -3.95 2.46
CA PHE A 195 1.95 -3.31 1.95
C PHE A 195 2.88 -2.95 3.11
N CYS A 196 3.78 -3.87 3.45
CA CYS A 196 4.79 -3.69 4.49
C CYS A 196 6.04 -4.49 4.12
N LEU A 197 7.17 -4.15 4.70
CA LEU A 197 8.41 -4.90 4.50
C LEU A 197 8.21 -6.36 4.94
N ARG A 198 8.79 -7.27 4.15
CA ARG A 198 8.82 -8.71 4.39
C ARG A 198 10.25 -9.18 4.37
N GLU A 199 10.52 -10.26 5.09
CA GLU A 199 11.79 -10.95 4.95
C GLU A 199 12.02 -11.35 3.49
N ASN A 200 13.13 -10.92 2.95
CA ASN A 200 13.52 -11.20 1.58
C ASN A 200 15.05 -11.32 1.50
N PRO A 201 15.60 -12.35 0.80
CA PRO A 201 17.03 -12.55 0.69
C PRO A 201 17.73 -11.57 -0.27
N ALA A 202 16.99 -10.72 -0.97
CA ALA A 202 17.55 -9.77 -1.93
C ALA A 202 18.46 -8.74 -1.25
N SER A 203 19.58 -8.43 -1.87
CA SER A 203 20.55 -7.44 -1.37
C SER A 203 20.14 -6.00 -1.68
N ASN A 204 19.25 -5.80 -2.66
CA ASN A 204 18.82 -4.49 -3.11
C ASN A 204 17.33 -4.24 -2.82
N LEU A 205 17.03 -3.17 -2.08
CA LEU A 205 15.68 -2.69 -1.89
C LEU A 205 15.40 -1.52 -2.84
N ILE A 206 14.42 -1.65 -3.71
CA ILE A 206 13.98 -0.61 -4.63
C ILE A 206 12.62 -0.09 -4.16
N LEU A 207 12.57 1.19 -3.85
CA LEU A 207 11.38 1.91 -3.40
C LEU A 207 10.92 2.85 -4.52
N LEU A 208 9.73 2.60 -5.07
CA LEU A 208 9.12 3.41 -6.13
C LEU A 208 7.94 4.18 -5.58
N ALA A 209 7.93 5.49 -5.75
CA ALA A 209 6.81 6.34 -5.35
C ALA A 209 6.39 7.30 -6.43
N THR A 210 5.10 7.62 -6.51
CA THR A 210 4.60 8.80 -7.25
C THR A 210 3.62 9.60 -6.39
N GLY A 211 3.79 10.94 -6.40
CA GLY A 211 2.95 11.83 -5.59
C GLY A 211 2.97 11.47 -4.11
N THR A 212 1.78 11.35 -3.50
CA THR A 212 1.65 10.95 -2.09
C THR A 212 1.90 9.46 -1.82
N GLY A 213 2.22 8.66 -2.84
CA GLY A 213 2.77 7.31 -2.67
C GLY A 213 4.10 7.28 -1.91
N ILE A 214 4.73 8.45 -1.73
CA ILE A 214 5.89 8.60 -0.85
C ILE A 214 5.54 8.38 0.63
N ALA A 215 4.29 8.55 1.06
CA ALA A 215 3.88 8.44 2.45
C ALA A 215 4.21 7.07 3.09
N PRO A 216 3.75 5.93 2.57
CA PRO A 216 4.09 4.62 3.12
C PRO A 216 5.58 4.28 2.93
N ILE A 217 6.21 4.76 1.87
CA ILE A 217 7.66 4.58 1.64
C ILE A 217 8.48 5.33 2.70
N LYS A 218 8.07 6.55 3.07
CA LYS A 218 8.68 7.30 4.17
C LYS A 218 8.59 6.54 5.49
N ALA A 219 7.42 5.97 5.81
CA ALA A 219 7.23 5.17 7.01
C ALA A 219 8.15 3.92 7.03
N ILE A 220 8.32 3.26 5.89
CA ILE A 220 9.24 2.12 5.72
C ILE A 220 10.70 2.56 5.95
N LEU A 221 11.11 3.70 5.41
CA LEU A 221 12.48 4.22 5.60
C LEU A 221 12.72 4.62 7.06
N GLU A 222 11.75 5.20 7.75
CA GLU A 222 11.82 5.48 9.20
C GLU A 222 12.02 4.18 9.99
N GLN A 223 11.24 3.13 9.70
CA GLN A 223 11.39 1.82 10.33
C GLN A 223 12.80 1.24 10.13
N LEU A 224 13.31 1.29 8.90
CA LEU A 224 14.65 0.76 8.58
C LEU A 224 15.74 1.52 9.32
N SER A 225 15.60 2.85 9.48
CA SER A 225 16.58 3.67 10.20
C SER A 225 16.57 3.45 11.72
N GLU A 226 15.44 3.03 12.28
CA GLU A 226 15.27 2.73 13.71
C GLU A 226 15.57 1.26 14.05
N SER A 227 15.71 0.38 13.04
CA SER A 227 15.98 -1.04 13.25
C SER A 227 17.45 -1.30 13.58
N PRO A 228 17.76 -2.09 14.64
CA PRO A 228 19.14 -2.53 14.94
C PRO A 228 19.75 -3.31 13.79
N ASP A 229 18.94 -4.03 13.01
CA ASP A 229 19.31 -4.86 11.87
C ASP A 229 19.13 -4.16 10.52
N HIS A 230 19.27 -2.82 10.48
CA HIS A 230 19.12 -2.03 9.25
C HIS A 230 20.07 -2.40 8.11
N ASN A 231 21.09 -3.24 8.39
CA ASN A 231 22.01 -3.82 7.39
C ASN A 231 21.42 -4.99 6.57
N THR A 232 20.11 -5.24 6.64
CA THR A 232 19.45 -6.28 5.84
C THR A 232 19.66 -6.08 4.34
N TYR A 233 19.66 -4.81 3.88
CA TYR A 233 19.91 -4.45 2.48
C TYR A 233 21.29 -3.81 2.32
N HIS A 234 22.07 -4.26 1.32
CA HIS A 234 23.33 -3.63 0.96
C HIS A 234 23.14 -2.26 0.31
N GLN A 235 22.03 -2.09 -0.42
CA GLN A 235 21.66 -0.84 -1.07
C GLN A 235 20.14 -0.62 -1.01
N ILE A 236 19.74 0.60 -0.74
CA ILE A 236 18.35 1.06 -0.78
C ILE A 236 18.26 2.15 -1.85
N HIS A 237 17.39 1.96 -2.83
CA HIS A 237 17.20 2.88 -3.94
C HIS A 237 15.79 3.47 -3.88
N LEU A 238 15.68 4.76 -3.62
CA LEU A 238 14.41 5.48 -3.66
C LEU A 238 14.29 6.27 -4.96
N TYR A 239 13.26 5.95 -5.76
CA TYR A 239 12.86 6.71 -6.93
C TYR A 239 11.50 7.36 -6.66
N TRP A 240 11.46 8.68 -6.63
CA TRP A 240 10.22 9.41 -6.39
C TRP A 240 9.85 10.30 -7.55
N GLY A 241 8.70 9.97 -8.18
CA GLY A 241 8.18 10.64 -9.36
C GLY A 241 7.23 11.79 -9.04
N GLY A 242 7.48 12.93 -9.68
CA GLY A 242 6.60 14.08 -9.72
C GLY A 242 6.40 14.58 -11.16
N ARG A 243 5.45 15.49 -11.35
CA ARG A 243 5.31 16.22 -12.63
C ARG A 243 6.35 17.34 -12.73
N THR A 244 6.55 18.03 -11.62
CA THR A 244 7.48 19.16 -11.46
C THR A 244 8.23 19.03 -10.14
N ALA A 245 9.27 19.83 -9.93
CA ALA A 245 10.04 19.84 -8.68
C ALA A 245 9.20 20.18 -7.43
N GLN A 246 8.12 20.94 -7.61
CA GLN A 246 7.20 21.31 -6.52
C GLN A 246 6.36 20.12 -6.01
N ASP A 247 6.21 19.06 -6.82
CA ASP A 247 5.54 17.83 -6.42
C ASP A 247 6.41 16.99 -5.46
N LEU A 248 7.71 17.26 -5.39
CA LEU A 248 8.67 16.57 -4.52
C LEU A 248 8.88 17.38 -3.24
N TYR A 249 7.87 17.41 -2.40
CA TYR A 249 7.74 18.28 -1.22
C TYR A 249 8.49 17.76 0.03
N TRP A 250 9.17 16.63 -0.06
CA TRP A 250 9.93 16.02 1.01
C TRP A 250 11.31 15.60 0.53
N GLN A 251 12.31 15.70 1.40
CA GLN A 251 13.69 15.26 1.15
C GLN A 251 14.02 14.15 2.15
N PRO A 252 14.44 12.95 1.71
CA PRO A 252 14.89 11.91 2.62
C PRO A 252 16.19 12.33 3.32
N ASP A 253 16.22 12.14 4.63
CA ASP A 253 17.38 12.41 5.48
C ASP A 253 17.56 11.23 6.45
N PHE A 254 18.30 10.21 5.99
CA PHE A 254 18.60 8.97 6.70
C PHE A 254 20.09 8.65 6.53
N PRO A 255 20.98 9.35 7.25
CA PRO A 255 22.43 9.25 7.04
C PRO A 255 23.00 7.85 7.33
N ASP A 256 22.33 7.08 8.19
CA ASP A 256 22.77 5.74 8.60
C ASP A 256 22.28 4.64 7.65
N LEU A 257 21.42 4.95 6.67
CA LEU A 257 20.97 4.00 5.67
C LEU A 257 21.83 4.07 4.40
N PRO A 258 22.13 2.94 3.75
CA PRO A 258 22.79 2.91 2.44
C PRO A 258 21.80 3.36 1.33
N LEU A 259 21.21 4.55 1.50
CA LEU A 259 20.13 5.10 0.69
C LEU A 259 20.66 5.97 -0.45
N SER A 260 20.24 5.66 -1.67
CA SER A 260 20.35 6.54 -2.82
C SER A 260 18.96 7.10 -3.18
N PHE A 261 18.86 8.41 -3.37
CA PHE A 261 17.62 9.07 -3.75
C PHE A 261 17.71 9.65 -5.17
N THR A 262 16.78 9.24 -6.01
CA THR A 262 16.66 9.70 -7.41
C THR A 262 15.30 10.38 -7.61
N PRO A 263 15.24 11.72 -7.63
CA PRO A 263 14.04 12.44 -8.04
C PRO A 263 13.81 12.28 -9.55
N VAL A 264 12.56 11.98 -9.95
CA VAL A 264 12.19 11.76 -11.36
C VAL A 264 11.06 12.72 -11.74
N LEU A 265 11.28 13.53 -12.80
CA LEU A 265 10.31 14.54 -13.23
C LEU A 265 9.76 14.23 -14.62
N SER A 266 8.42 14.12 -14.73
CA SER A 266 7.78 13.73 -15.99
C SER A 266 7.45 14.89 -16.95
N ARG A 267 7.51 16.16 -16.49
CA ARG A 267 7.14 17.35 -17.28
C ARG A 267 8.25 18.39 -17.42
N VAL A 268 9.48 18.06 -17.09
CA VAL A 268 10.62 18.97 -17.22
C VAL A 268 11.60 18.39 -18.23
N ALA A 269 11.92 19.15 -19.28
CA ALA A 269 12.92 18.79 -20.26
C ALA A 269 14.29 19.39 -19.83
N GLY A 270 15.30 18.55 -19.67
CA GLY A 270 16.71 18.94 -19.50
C GLY A 270 17.05 19.53 -18.12
N GLY A 271 17.67 18.75 -17.26
CA GLY A 271 18.15 19.17 -15.93
C GLY A 271 19.02 18.10 -15.27
N LYS A 272 19.49 18.37 -14.04
CA LYS A 272 20.23 17.41 -13.20
C LYS A 272 19.33 16.29 -12.62
N THR A 273 18.02 16.33 -12.87
CA THR A 273 17.04 15.34 -12.44
C THR A 273 16.75 14.37 -13.57
N SER A 274 16.56 13.09 -13.26
CA SER A 274 16.09 12.09 -14.23
C SER A 274 14.76 12.54 -14.82
N THR A 275 14.66 12.57 -16.14
CA THR A 275 13.42 12.92 -16.85
C THR A 275 12.70 11.65 -17.29
N GLY A 276 11.37 11.60 -17.09
CA GLY A 276 10.56 10.46 -17.50
C GLY A 276 9.78 9.83 -16.36
N TYR A 277 9.79 8.51 -16.30
CA TYR A 277 9.03 7.72 -15.32
C TYR A 277 9.99 6.92 -14.42
N VAL A 278 9.58 6.68 -13.18
CA VAL A 278 10.40 6.03 -12.15
C VAL A 278 10.94 4.65 -12.58
N GLN A 279 10.14 3.85 -13.27
CA GLN A 279 10.57 2.54 -13.76
C GLN A 279 11.67 2.63 -14.82
N HIS A 280 11.65 3.66 -15.68
CA HIS A 280 12.71 3.87 -16.66
C HIS A 280 14.02 4.25 -15.94
N ALA A 281 13.96 5.13 -14.94
CA ALA A 281 15.14 5.50 -14.17
C ALA A 281 15.78 4.30 -13.45
N VAL A 282 14.99 3.32 -13.02
CA VAL A 282 15.50 2.05 -12.47
C VAL A 282 16.22 1.23 -13.54
N ILE A 283 15.63 1.09 -14.73
CA ILE A 283 16.21 0.27 -15.83
C ILE A 283 17.49 0.91 -16.38
N ASP A 284 17.51 2.24 -16.53
CA ASP A 284 18.61 2.98 -17.17
C ASP A 284 19.86 3.07 -16.30
N GLY A 285 19.74 3.01 -15.00
CA GLY A 285 20.89 3.21 -14.10
C GLY A 285 20.76 2.56 -12.73
N GLY A 286 19.79 1.69 -12.59
CA GLY A 286 19.47 1.06 -11.32
C GLY A 286 20.29 -0.19 -10.98
N PRO A 287 19.94 -0.81 -9.86
CA PRO A 287 20.60 -1.99 -9.35
C PRO A 287 20.30 -3.24 -10.16
N ASN A 288 21.02 -4.33 -9.86
CA ASN A 288 20.75 -5.64 -10.42
C ASN A 288 19.37 -6.16 -10.00
N LEU A 289 18.41 -6.19 -10.93
CA LEU A 289 17.03 -6.60 -10.69
C LEU A 289 16.87 -8.07 -10.29
N LYS A 290 17.84 -8.94 -10.64
CA LYS A 290 17.81 -10.37 -10.24
C LYS A 290 18.03 -10.56 -8.74
N ASP A 291 18.66 -9.57 -8.10
CA ASP A 291 18.94 -9.56 -6.66
C ASP A 291 18.27 -8.33 -6.01
N ALA A 292 16.99 -8.11 -6.38
CA ALA A 292 16.23 -6.96 -5.90
C ALA A 292 14.83 -7.36 -5.45
N VAL A 293 14.32 -6.59 -4.49
CA VAL A 293 12.92 -6.54 -4.10
C VAL A 293 12.38 -5.13 -4.30
N VAL A 294 11.18 -5.02 -4.85
CA VAL A 294 10.55 -3.75 -5.21
C VAL A 294 9.31 -3.51 -4.35
N TYR A 295 9.21 -2.32 -3.78
CA TYR A 295 8.01 -1.80 -3.14
C TYR A 295 7.55 -0.55 -3.89
N ALA A 296 6.40 -0.61 -4.55
CA ALA A 296 5.88 0.44 -5.40
C ALA A 296 4.56 1.00 -4.85
N CYS A 297 4.48 2.32 -4.63
CA CYS A 297 3.27 2.98 -4.18
C CYS A 297 2.97 4.25 -4.98
N GLY A 298 1.69 4.42 -5.37
CA GLY A 298 1.25 5.58 -6.13
C GLY A 298 0.16 5.29 -7.15
N SER A 299 0.23 5.91 -8.33
CA SER A 299 -0.80 5.74 -9.34
C SER A 299 -0.83 4.32 -9.90
N GLU A 300 -2.02 3.81 -10.16
CA GLU A 300 -2.26 2.49 -10.76
C GLU A 300 -1.48 2.31 -12.07
N THR A 301 -1.51 3.33 -12.94
CA THR A 301 -0.74 3.30 -14.21
C THR A 301 0.76 3.13 -13.99
N MET A 302 1.34 3.80 -12.98
CA MET A 302 2.76 3.65 -12.66
C MET A 302 3.06 2.24 -12.18
N ILE A 303 2.24 1.70 -11.29
CA ILE A 303 2.45 0.36 -10.70
C ILE A 303 2.39 -0.72 -11.77
N HIS A 304 1.37 -0.72 -12.64
CA HIS A 304 1.25 -1.69 -13.73
C HIS A 304 2.45 -1.60 -14.69
N SER A 305 2.79 -0.38 -15.14
CA SER A 305 3.93 -0.19 -16.04
C SER A 305 5.26 -0.57 -15.39
N ALA A 306 5.45 -0.28 -14.11
CA ALA A 306 6.66 -0.67 -13.38
C ALA A 306 6.77 -2.18 -13.24
N HIS A 307 5.68 -2.86 -12.85
CA HIS A 307 5.65 -4.32 -12.75
C HIS A 307 6.04 -4.98 -14.07
N GLU A 308 5.36 -4.65 -15.17
CA GLU A 308 5.61 -5.24 -16.48
C GLU A 308 7.06 -5.03 -16.93
N GLN A 309 7.56 -3.78 -16.84
CA GLN A 309 8.87 -3.45 -17.38
C GLN A 309 10.01 -4.01 -16.51
N LEU A 310 9.89 -3.96 -15.18
CA LEU A 310 10.93 -4.48 -14.29
C LEU A 310 10.99 -6.02 -14.34
N VAL A 311 9.85 -6.71 -14.45
CA VAL A 311 9.81 -8.17 -14.66
C VAL A 311 10.42 -8.54 -16.00
N ALA A 312 10.10 -7.81 -17.08
CA ALA A 312 10.73 -8.01 -18.38
C ALA A 312 12.25 -7.75 -18.36
N ALA A 313 12.74 -6.85 -17.49
CA ALA A 313 14.14 -6.56 -17.27
C ALA A 313 14.85 -7.53 -16.30
N GLY A 314 14.14 -8.53 -15.76
CA GLY A 314 14.73 -9.62 -14.97
C GLY A 314 14.39 -9.64 -13.48
N LEU A 315 13.49 -8.78 -13.00
CA LEU A 315 12.96 -8.87 -11.64
C LEU A 315 12.10 -10.14 -11.50
N ASN A 316 12.24 -10.83 -10.36
CA ASN A 316 11.30 -11.90 -10.03
C ASN A 316 9.92 -11.28 -9.72
N ALA A 317 8.87 -11.68 -10.44
CA ALA A 317 7.52 -11.15 -10.24
C ALA A 317 7.00 -11.29 -8.79
N LYS A 318 7.43 -12.32 -8.06
CA LYS A 318 7.10 -12.52 -6.64
C LYS A 318 7.80 -11.54 -5.68
N HIS A 319 8.78 -10.79 -6.17
CA HIS A 319 9.49 -9.75 -5.40
C HIS A 319 9.00 -8.33 -5.72
N PHE A 320 7.83 -8.20 -6.30
CA PHE A 320 7.20 -6.90 -6.56
C PHE A 320 5.95 -6.73 -5.70
N TYR A 321 6.04 -5.86 -4.70
CA TYR A 321 4.96 -5.51 -3.80
C TYR A 321 4.43 -4.12 -4.13
N SER A 322 3.11 -3.94 -4.08
CA SER A 322 2.54 -2.65 -4.48
C SER A 322 1.31 -2.23 -3.67
N ASP A 323 1.11 -0.92 -3.60
CA ASP A 323 -0.10 -0.29 -3.07
C ASP A 323 -0.58 0.80 -4.04
N ALA A 324 -1.64 0.50 -4.79
CA ALA A 324 -2.17 1.39 -5.80
C ALA A 324 -3.20 2.35 -5.23
N PHE A 325 -3.02 3.64 -5.44
CA PHE A 325 -4.02 4.65 -5.12
C PHE A 325 -5.12 4.64 -6.18
N VAL A 326 -6.20 3.97 -5.84
CA VAL A 326 -7.38 3.86 -6.69
C VAL A 326 -8.32 5.02 -6.38
N SER A 327 -8.66 5.81 -7.41
CA SER A 327 -9.63 6.90 -7.27
C SER A 327 -10.98 6.32 -6.86
N SER A 328 -11.48 6.69 -5.69
CA SER A 328 -12.88 6.41 -5.31
C SER A 328 -13.76 7.46 -5.99
N ASN A 329 -14.47 7.07 -7.02
CA ASN A 329 -15.54 7.87 -7.63
C ASN A 329 -16.71 7.97 -6.66
#